data_573505aaefc4d3d83c89b392a1b14737
#
_entry.id   573505aaefc4d3d83c89b392a1b14737
#
_cell.length_a   1.000
_cell.length_b   1.000
_cell.length_c   1.000
_cell.angle_alpha   90.00
_cell.angle_beta   90.00
_cell.angle_gamma   90.00
#
_symmetry.space_group_name_H-M   'P 1'
#
loop_
_entity.id
_entity.type
_entity.pdbx_description
1 polymer ?
#
loop_
_entity_poly.entity_id
_entity_poly.type
_entity_poly.pdbx_seq_one_letter_code
_entity_poly.pdbx_strand_id
1 'polypeptide(L)'
;MSKVILIVEDDPLMSRMYQKIFTFEKYEVVTAANGEEGLDKARQIKPTLILLDVMMPKMNGLQVLEKLKVDPEMKGIPVIMLTNLAGEKDAENALLKGAVKYIVKSEYDPKQVVAMVKEIIAAHSREDVPGS
;
A
#
# COMPACT_ATOMS: atom_id res chain seq x y z
N MET A 1 -7.04 18.49 5.23
CA MET A 1 -7.69 17.36 4.57
C MET A 1 -7.11 16.04 5.04
N SER A 2 -7.97 15.06 5.20
CA SER A 2 -7.54 13.73 5.64
C SER A 2 -6.74 13.03 4.56
N LYS A 3 -5.67 12.36 4.97
CA LYS A 3 -4.91 11.49 4.07
C LYS A 3 -5.57 10.11 4.07
N VAL A 4 -5.72 9.53 2.90
CA VAL A 4 -6.41 8.26 2.71
C VAL A 4 -5.43 7.15 2.44
N ILE A 5 -5.54 6.06 3.19
CA ILE A 5 -4.77 4.85 2.97
C ILE A 5 -5.70 3.76 2.47
N LEU A 6 -5.38 3.17 1.33
CA LEU A 6 -6.10 2.00 0.82
C LEU A 6 -5.32 0.75 1.22
N ILE A 7 -5.98 -0.17 1.90
CA ILE A 7 -5.40 -1.44 2.31
C ILE A 7 -6.02 -2.56 1.47
N VAL A 8 -5.19 -3.23 0.68
CA VAL A 8 -5.63 -4.36 -0.16
C VAL A 8 -5.10 -5.65 0.47
N GLU A 9 -5.97 -6.37 1.14
CA GLU A 9 -5.64 -7.52 1.96
C GLU A 9 -6.81 -8.48 2.00
N ASP A 10 -6.58 -9.76 1.68
CA ASP A 10 -7.66 -10.75 1.66
C ASP A 10 -7.97 -11.36 3.04
N ASP A 11 -7.04 -11.27 3.99
CA ASP A 11 -7.28 -11.74 5.36
C ASP A 11 -8.08 -10.68 6.14
N PRO A 12 -9.33 -10.96 6.51
CA PRO A 12 -10.16 -9.94 7.19
C PRO A 12 -9.65 -9.55 8.57
N LEU A 13 -8.95 -10.42 9.28
CA LEU A 13 -8.39 -10.08 10.59
C LEU A 13 -7.22 -9.09 10.46
N MET A 14 -6.32 -9.34 9.51
CA MET A 14 -5.20 -8.44 9.25
C MET A 14 -5.69 -7.09 8.73
N SER A 15 -6.64 -7.11 7.80
CA SER A 15 -7.24 -5.90 7.27
C SER A 15 -7.84 -5.03 8.37
N ARG A 16 -8.62 -5.64 9.26
CA ARG A 16 -9.26 -4.94 10.37
C ARG A 16 -8.24 -4.38 11.36
N MET A 17 -7.18 -5.15 11.65
CA MET A 17 -6.13 -4.71 12.56
C MET A 17 -5.46 -3.44 12.04
N TYR A 18 -5.02 -3.45 10.79
CA TYR A 18 -4.36 -2.29 10.21
C TYR A 18 -5.32 -1.11 10.04
N GLN A 19 -6.58 -1.39 9.70
CA GLN A 19 -7.59 -0.35 9.63
C GLN A 19 -7.73 0.40 10.95
N LYS A 20 -7.81 -0.33 12.06
CA LYS A 20 -7.93 0.27 13.39
C LYS A 20 -6.71 1.11 13.74
N ILE A 21 -5.53 0.57 13.49
CA ILE A 21 -4.27 1.24 13.83
C ILE A 21 -4.13 2.56 13.05
N PHE A 22 -4.35 2.54 11.75
CA PHE A 22 -4.24 3.76 10.94
C PHE A 22 -5.35 4.75 11.21
N THR A 23 -6.55 4.29 11.50
CA THR A 23 -7.65 5.17 11.92
C THR A 23 -7.29 5.89 13.22
N PHE A 24 -6.69 5.18 14.16
CA PHE A 24 -6.21 5.77 15.42
C PHE A 24 -5.18 6.88 15.14
N GLU A 25 -4.36 6.69 14.12
CA GLU A 25 -3.34 7.66 13.72
C GLU A 25 -3.88 8.81 12.85
N LYS A 26 -5.20 8.93 12.77
CA LYS A 26 -5.91 10.02 12.09
C LYS A 26 -5.91 9.94 10.57
N TYR A 27 -5.66 8.76 10.01
CA TYR A 27 -5.84 8.53 8.58
C TYR A 27 -7.27 8.08 8.29
N GLU A 28 -7.75 8.43 7.12
CA GLU A 28 -8.96 7.83 6.59
C GLU A 28 -8.53 6.51 5.92
N VAL A 29 -9.22 5.42 6.22
CA VAL A 29 -8.84 4.10 5.74
C VAL A 29 -9.94 3.48 4.91
N VAL A 30 -9.59 2.98 3.73
CA VAL A 30 -10.48 2.21 2.88
C VAL A 30 -9.84 0.84 2.68
N THR A 31 -10.64 -0.22 2.74
CA THR A 31 -10.13 -1.57 2.58
C THR A 31 -10.70 -2.23 1.35
N ALA A 32 -9.92 -3.15 0.77
CA ALA A 32 -10.34 -3.99 -0.35
C ALA A 32 -9.90 -5.42 -0.06
N ALA A 33 -10.74 -6.38 -0.39
CA ALA A 33 -10.52 -7.78 -0.05
C ALA A 33 -9.78 -8.58 -1.13
N ASN A 34 -9.58 -7.99 -2.29
CA ASN A 34 -8.88 -8.65 -3.41
C ASN A 34 -8.31 -7.59 -4.35
N GLY A 35 -7.51 -8.05 -5.32
CA GLY A 35 -6.82 -7.14 -6.24
C GLY A 35 -7.74 -6.33 -7.14
N GLU A 36 -8.79 -6.96 -7.65
CA GLU A 36 -9.74 -6.28 -8.52
C GLU A 36 -10.47 -5.14 -7.79
N GLU A 37 -10.98 -5.45 -6.59
CA GLU A 37 -11.60 -4.44 -5.72
C GLU A 37 -10.62 -3.33 -5.39
N GLY A 38 -9.36 -3.70 -5.12
CA GLY A 38 -8.30 -2.73 -4.82
C GLY A 38 -8.08 -1.76 -5.96
N LEU A 39 -8.01 -2.26 -7.19
CA LEU A 39 -7.84 -1.41 -8.37
C LEU A 39 -9.03 -0.48 -8.58
N ASP A 40 -10.24 -1.01 -8.42
CA ASP A 40 -11.45 -0.19 -8.57
C ASP A 40 -11.49 0.94 -7.55
N LYS A 41 -11.21 0.62 -6.30
CA LYS A 41 -11.21 1.64 -5.24
C LYS A 41 -10.08 2.66 -5.42
N ALA A 42 -8.91 2.20 -5.85
CA ALA A 42 -7.80 3.12 -6.12
C ALA A 42 -8.18 4.16 -7.19
N ARG A 43 -8.85 3.72 -8.24
CA ARG A 43 -9.31 4.62 -9.31
C ARG A 43 -10.36 5.61 -8.81
N GLN A 44 -11.27 5.14 -7.95
CA GLN A 44 -12.36 5.97 -7.43
C GLN A 44 -11.89 7.02 -6.44
N ILE A 45 -11.02 6.64 -5.50
CA ILE A 45 -10.67 7.52 -4.38
C ILE A 45 -9.29 8.16 -4.52
N LYS A 46 -8.43 7.65 -5.38
CA LYS A 46 -7.05 8.11 -5.55
C LYS A 46 -6.37 8.33 -4.20
N PRO A 47 -6.08 7.23 -3.48
CA PRO A 47 -5.57 7.33 -2.10
C PRO A 47 -4.19 7.98 -2.05
N THR A 48 -3.83 8.42 -0.86
CA THR A 48 -2.50 8.98 -0.59
C THR A 48 -1.42 7.90 -0.69
N LEU A 49 -1.76 6.68 -0.26
CA LEU A 49 -0.84 5.55 -0.24
C LEU A 49 -1.64 4.25 -0.29
N ILE A 50 -1.04 3.22 -0.88
CA ILE A 50 -1.65 1.89 -0.95
C ILE A 50 -0.76 0.89 -0.23
N LEU A 51 -1.35 0.15 0.73
CA LEU A 51 -0.73 -1.04 1.33
C LEU A 51 -1.29 -2.24 0.62
N LEU A 52 -0.43 -3.08 0.06
CA LEU A 52 -0.83 -4.12 -0.87
C LEU A 52 -0.16 -5.44 -0.54
N ASP A 53 -0.96 -6.47 -0.26
CA ASP A 53 -0.44 -7.81 -0.04
C ASP A 53 -0.09 -8.47 -1.38
N VAL A 54 0.97 -9.26 -1.40
CA VAL A 54 1.37 -10.03 -2.58
C VAL A 54 0.48 -11.26 -2.73
N MET A 55 0.22 -11.95 -1.62
CA MET A 55 -0.45 -13.27 -1.66
C MET A 55 -1.96 -13.15 -1.56
N MET A 56 -2.61 -13.02 -2.72
CA MET A 56 -4.07 -12.97 -2.81
C MET A 56 -4.53 -13.89 -3.93
N PRO A 57 -5.74 -14.48 -3.81
CA PRO A 57 -6.26 -15.32 -4.87
C PRO A 57 -6.64 -14.52 -6.12
N LYS A 58 -6.66 -15.19 -7.27
CA LYS A 58 -7.04 -14.65 -8.59
C LYS A 58 -6.04 -13.64 -9.15
N MET A 59 -5.88 -12.51 -8.50
CA MET A 59 -4.92 -11.47 -8.91
C MET A 59 -4.03 -11.15 -7.72
N ASN A 60 -2.75 -11.53 -7.80
CA ASN A 60 -1.81 -11.26 -6.72
C ASN A 60 -1.38 -9.79 -6.70
N GLY A 61 -0.71 -9.39 -5.61
CA GLY A 61 -0.31 -8.00 -5.44
C GLY A 61 0.67 -7.48 -6.47
N LEU A 62 1.53 -8.34 -7.02
CA LEU A 62 2.45 -7.91 -8.07
C LEU A 62 1.71 -7.55 -9.36
N GLN A 63 0.65 -8.28 -9.67
CA GLN A 63 -0.19 -7.97 -10.83
C GLN A 63 -0.95 -6.66 -10.62
N VAL A 64 -1.45 -6.43 -9.40
CA VAL A 64 -2.09 -5.15 -9.05
C VAL A 64 -1.09 -4.00 -9.21
N LEU A 65 0.12 -4.18 -8.67
CA LEU A 65 1.17 -3.17 -8.77
C LEU A 65 1.48 -2.81 -10.23
N GLU A 66 1.62 -3.81 -11.08
CA GLU A 66 1.87 -3.58 -12.51
C GLU A 66 0.77 -2.73 -13.14
N LYS A 67 -0.47 -3.05 -12.85
CA LYS A 67 -1.62 -2.31 -13.39
C LYS A 67 -1.68 -0.89 -12.87
N LEU A 68 -1.34 -0.67 -11.60
CA LEU A 68 -1.28 0.68 -11.04
C LEU A 68 -0.18 1.52 -11.71
N LYS A 69 0.97 0.92 -11.96
CA LYS A 69 2.13 1.66 -12.47
C LYS A 69 2.06 1.99 -13.96
N VAL A 70 1.21 1.31 -14.72
CA VAL A 70 0.98 1.67 -16.13
C VAL A 70 -0.19 2.63 -16.32
N ASP A 71 -0.97 2.88 -15.27
CA ASP A 71 -2.10 3.81 -15.31
C ASP A 71 -1.61 5.23 -15.02
N PRO A 72 -1.73 6.17 -15.96
CA PRO A 72 -1.23 7.55 -15.75
C PRO A 72 -1.82 8.24 -14.52
N GLU A 73 -3.04 7.90 -14.13
CA GLU A 73 -3.68 8.52 -12.97
C GLU A 73 -3.25 7.90 -11.64
N MET A 74 -2.76 6.64 -11.67
CA MET A 74 -2.42 5.89 -10.46
C MET A 74 -0.92 5.79 -10.20
N LYS A 75 -0.11 5.89 -11.25
CA LYS A 75 1.34 5.60 -11.15
C LYS A 75 2.09 6.46 -10.13
N GLY A 76 1.57 7.63 -9.81
CA GLY A 76 2.19 8.52 -8.82
C GLY A 76 1.87 8.19 -7.38
N ILE A 77 0.94 7.26 -7.14
CA ILE A 77 0.56 6.90 -5.77
C ILE A 77 1.59 5.91 -5.23
N PRO A 78 2.21 6.21 -4.07
CA PRO A 78 3.19 5.27 -3.49
C PRO A 78 2.51 3.98 -3.04
N VAL A 79 3.12 2.85 -3.40
CA VAL A 79 2.65 1.52 -3.05
C VAL A 79 3.68 0.83 -2.17
N ILE A 80 3.26 0.39 -1.00
CA ILE A 80 4.07 -0.42 -0.09
C ILE A 80 3.52 -1.83 -0.14
N MET A 81 4.39 -2.80 -0.44
CA MET A 81 4.01 -4.20 -0.31
C MET A 81 4.08 -4.58 1.16
N LEU A 82 3.02 -5.14 1.70
CA LEU A 82 2.93 -5.58 3.09
C LEU A 82 2.45 -7.02 3.11
N THR A 83 3.36 -7.96 3.30
CA THR A 83 3.10 -9.38 3.04
C THR A 83 3.91 -10.29 3.95
N ASN A 84 3.50 -11.57 4.06
CA ASN A 84 4.32 -12.58 4.74
C ASN A 84 5.31 -13.29 3.81
N LEU A 85 5.29 -12.96 2.52
CA LEU A 85 6.20 -13.56 1.55
C LEU A 85 7.60 -12.94 1.69
N ALA A 86 8.55 -13.71 2.23
CA ALA A 86 9.85 -13.20 2.70
C ALA A 86 11.03 -13.40 1.74
N GLY A 87 10.80 -13.77 0.48
CA GLY A 87 11.89 -14.03 -0.46
C GLY A 87 12.57 -12.75 -0.95
N GLU A 88 13.91 -12.76 -1.01
CA GLU A 88 14.67 -11.62 -1.53
C GLU A 88 14.32 -11.28 -2.98
N LYS A 89 14.11 -12.31 -3.80
CA LYS A 89 13.73 -12.10 -5.20
C LYS A 89 12.35 -11.48 -5.33
N ASP A 90 11.44 -11.83 -4.43
CA ASP A 90 10.09 -11.25 -4.42
C ASP A 90 10.16 -9.77 -4.08
N ALA A 91 10.98 -9.41 -3.11
CA ALA A 91 11.20 -8.02 -2.73
C ALA A 91 11.85 -7.22 -3.86
N GLU A 92 12.91 -7.75 -4.47
CA GLU A 92 13.57 -7.13 -5.61
C GLU A 92 12.60 -6.89 -6.76
N ASN A 93 11.82 -7.92 -7.08
CA ASN A 93 10.87 -7.87 -8.18
C ASN A 93 9.82 -6.77 -7.95
N ALA A 94 9.30 -6.69 -6.72
CA ALA A 94 8.32 -5.65 -6.37
C ALA A 94 8.92 -4.25 -6.49
N LEU A 95 10.13 -4.06 -5.99
CA LEU A 95 10.80 -2.76 -6.06
C LEU A 95 11.08 -2.36 -7.51
N LEU A 96 11.51 -3.31 -8.33
CA LEU A 96 11.74 -3.07 -9.77
C LEU A 96 10.43 -2.72 -10.49
N LYS A 97 9.32 -3.26 -10.05
CA LYS A 97 8.00 -2.97 -10.64
C LYS A 97 7.40 -1.66 -10.13
N GLY A 98 8.06 -0.99 -9.20
CA GLY A 98 7.66 0.34 -8.78
C GLY A 98 7.14 0.49 -7.36
N ALA A 99 7.16 -0.56 -6.54
CA ALA A 99 6.84 -0.42 -5.11
C ALA A 99 7.91 0.43 -4.44
N VAL A 100 7.51 1.29 -3.52
CA VAL A 100 8.47 2.15 -2.81
C VAL A 100 9.11 1.43 -1.62
N LYS A 101 8.46 0.37 -1.14
CA LYS A 101 8.98 -0.41 -0.02
C LYS A 101 8.34 -1.80 -0.01
N TYR A 102 9.08 -2.77 0.51
CA TYR A 102 8.61 -4.14 0.69
C TYR A 102 8.75 -4.48 2.17
N ILE A 103 7.64 -4.75 2.85
CA ILE A 103 7.63 -5.03 4.29
C ILE A 103 7.12 -6.45 4.51
N VAL A 104 7.92 -7.26 5.21
CA VAL A 104 7.51 -8.61 5.62
C VAL A 104 6.83 -8.50 6.98
N LYS A 105 5.54 -8.83 7.03
CA LYS A 105 4.70 -8.66 8.22
C LYS A 105 5.29 -9.27 9.49
N SER A 106 5.90 -10.44 9.37
CA SER A 106 6.46 -11.16 10.52
C SER A 106 7.73 -10.51 11.09
N GLU A 107 8.35 -9.59 10.37
CA GLU A 107 9.61 -8.93 10.78
C GLU A 107 9.37 -7.60 11.49
N TYR A 108 8.16 -7.06 11.43
CA TYR A 108 7.86 -5.75 12.00
C TYR A 108 6.54 -5.78 12.77
N ASP A 109 6.50 -5.10 13.91
CA ASP A 109 5.23 -4.95 14.62
C ASP A 109 4.40 -3.82 13.96
N PRO A 110 3.09 -3.75 14.27
CA PRO A 110 2.22 -2.76 13.64
C PRO A 110 2.67 -1.31 13.85
N LYS A 111 3.28 -0.99 15.00
CA LYS A 111 3.77 0.38 15.25
C LYS A 111 4.92 0.74 14.33
N GLN A 112 5.78 -0.23 14.03
CA GLN A 112 6.89 -0.03 13.10
C GLN A 112 6.37 0.20 11.68
N VAL A 113 5.34 -0.55 11.27
CA VAL A 113 4.70 -0.37 9.97
C VAL A 113 4.11 1.03 9.85
N VAL A 114 3.41 1.50 10.89
CA VAL A 114 2.85 2.85 10.92
C VAL A 114 3.94 3.89 10.76
N ALA A 115 5.06 3.75 11.47
CA ALA A 115 6.18 4.69 11.38
C ALA A 115 6.73 4.77 9.96
N MET A 116 6.91 3.61 9.31
CA MET A 116 7.40 3.55 7.93
C MET A 116 6.43 4.19 6.94
N VAL A 117 5.14 3.97 7.12
CA VAL A 117 4.10 4.58 6.28
C VAL A 117 4.10 6.09 6.42
N LYS A 118 4.17 6.59 7.64
CA LYS A 118 4.21 8.05 7.90
C LYS A 118 5.42 8.70 7.22
N GLU A 119 6.56 8.05 7.30
CA GLU A 119 7.80 8.53 6.69
C GLU A 119 7.66 8.65 5.18
N ILE A 120 7.09 7.63 4.54
CA ILE A 120 6.89 7.61 3.09
C ILE A 120 5.89 8.66 2.66
N ILE A 121 4.79 8.81 3.38
CA ILE A 121 3.79 9.84 3.07
C ILE A 121 4.41 11.23 3.17
N ALA A 122 5.20 11.48 4.21
CA ALA A 122 5.85 12.77 4.40
C ALA A 122 6.86 13.07 3.28
N ALA A 123 7.66 12.08 2.90
CA ALA A 123 8.64 12.24 1.81
C ALA A 123 7.96 12.50 0.47
N HIS A 124 6.89 11.77 0.19
CA HIS A 124 6.16 11.92 -1.06
C HIS A 124 5.46 13.28 -1.15
N SER A 125 4.88 13.76 -0.04
CA SER A 125 4.25 15.08 0.02
C SER A 125 5.27 16.20 -0.23
N ARG A 126 6.50 16.05 0.26
CA ARG A 126 7.56 17.04 0.03
C ARG A 126 7.98 17.12 -1.43
N GLU A 127 8.00 15.97 -2.11
CA GLU A 127 8.33 15.92 -3.54
C GLU A 127 7.27 16.62 -4.39
N ASP A 128 6.03 16.65 -3.92
CA ASP A 128 4.91 17.25 -4.62
C ASP A 128 4.77 18.75 -4.37
N VAL A 129 5.57 19.33 -3.49
CA VAL A 129 5.50 20.76 -3.19
C VAL A 129 6.16 21.58 -4.29
N PRO A 130 5.41 22.49 -4.96
CA PRO A 130 5.98 23.34 -6.02
C PRO A 130 7.12 24.21 -5.50
N GLY A 131 8.20 24.25 -6.25
CA GLY A 131 9.35 25.10 -5.91
C GLY A 131 10.28 24.55 -4.86
N SER A 132 10.04 23.34 -4.37
CA SER A 132 10.94 22.71 -3.42
C SER A 132 12.00 21.85 -4.10
#